data_2ca0ce44bd392682b8f1fac253e52496
#
_entry.id   2ca0ce44bd392682b8f1fac253e52496
#
_cell.length_a   1.000
_cell.length_b   1.000
_cell.length_c   1.000
_cell.angle_alpha   90.00
_cell.angle_beta   90.00
_cell.angle_gamma   90.00
#
_symmetry.space_group_name_H-M   'P 1'
#
loop_
_entity.id
_entity.type
_entity.pdbx_description
1 polymer ?
#
loop_
_entity_poly.entity_id
_entity_poly.type
_entity_poly.pdbx_seq_one_letter_code
_entity_poly.pdbx_strand_id
1 'polypeptide(L)'
;EPLLTKDDAIISDALNHASIIDGVRLCKAQRYRYANADMEDLERCLKEAQAQRFRIICTDGVFSMDGNVAPLDKICDLAEKYNALVMVDESHSAGVVGATGHGVSEFFKTYGRVDIYTGTLGKAFGGAMGGFTTGRKEIIDILRQRSRPYLFSNSVAPAIVGAAIETFKMLGESNEIHDRLVENVEYFRDKMMAAGFDIKPTQSAICAVMLYDAPLSQKYAA
;
A
#
# COMPACT_ATOMS: atom_id res chain seq x y z
N GLU A 1 -13.02 -10.01 -2.14
CA GLU A 1 -14.05 -10.96 -2.61
C GLU A 1 -14.02 -12.27 -1.81
N PRO A 2 -12.92 -13.04 -1.70
CA PRO A 2 -12.95 -14.35 -1.05
C PRO A 2 -13.22 -14.33 0.46
N LEU A 3 -12.95 -13.24 1.14
CA LEU A 3 -13.09 -13.11 2.60
C LEU A 3 -14.44 -12.59 3.04
N LEU A 4 -15.07 -11.73 2.23
CA LEU A 4 -16.23 -10.94 2.63
C LEU A 4 -17.47 -11.31 1.81
N THR A 5 -18.63 -11.07 2.41
CA THR A 5 -19.96 -11.30 1.83
C THR A 5 -20.77 -9.98 1.81
N LYS A 6 -22.02 -10.05 1.38
CA LYS A 6 -22.96 -8.91 1.39
C LYS A 6 -23.25 -8.35 2.80
N ASP A 7 -22.99 -9.14 3.84
CA ASP A 7 -23.27 -8.79 5.23
C ASP A 7 -22.08 -8.08 5.90
N ASP A 8 -21.00 -7.88 5.16
CA ASP A 8 -19.76 -7.28 5.62
C ASP A 8 -19.54 -5.89 5.00
N ALA A 9 -18.54 -5.13 5.47
CA ALA A 9 -18.19 -3.81 4.99
C ALA A 9 -16.73 -3.72 4.54
N ILE A 10 -16.49 -2.93 3.48
CA ILE A 10 -15.16 -2.46 3.06
C ILE A 10 -15.14 -0.94 3.17
N ILE A 11 -14.17 -0.42 3.90
CA ILE A 11 -13.90 1.01 4.06
C ILE A 11 -12.61 1.32 3.31
N SER A 12 -12.72 2.00 2.17
CA SER A 12 -11.60 2.20 1.23
C SER A 12 -11.18 3.67 1.18
N ASP A 13 -9.87 3.93 1.22
CA ASP A 13 -9.34 5.27 0.95
C ASP A 13 -9.68 5.70 -0.49
N ALA A 14 -9.96 6.98 -0.66
CA ALA A 14 -10.42 7.57 -1.92
C ALA A 14 -9.35 7.57 -3.02
N LEU A 15 -8.06 7.56 -2.66
CA LEU A 15 -6.93 7.56 -3.59
C LEU A 15 -6.24 6.21 -3.73
N ASN A 16 -6.83 5.14 -3.22
CA ASN A 16 -6.30 3.80 -3.40
C ASN A 16 -6.03 3.48 -4.86
N HIS A 17 -5.00 2.66 -5.08
CA HIS A 17 -4.66 2.15 -6.40
C HIS A 17 -5.84 1.47 -7.09
N ALA A 18 -5.90 1.54 -8.43
CA ALA A 18 -6.99 0.99 -9.25
C ALA A 18 -7.26 -0.49 -8.95
N SER A 19 -6.26 -1.30 -8.65
CA SER A 19 -6.42 -2.71 -8.29
C SER A 19 -7.24 -2.93 -7.02
N ILE A 20 -7.06 -2.06 -6.00
CA ILE A 20 -7.87 -2.09 -4.78
C ILE A 20 -9.29 -1.65 -5.09
N ILE A 21 -9.45 -0.57 -5.85
CA ILE A 21 -10.78 -0.07 -6.27
C ILE A 21 -11.56 -1.14 -7.03
N ASP A 22 -10.91 -1.84 -7.96
CA ASP A 22 -11.55 -2.90 -8.73
C ASP A 22 -11.85 -4.13 -7.86
N GLY A 23 -10.95 -4.50 -6.95
CA GLY A 23 -11.21 -5.53 -5.95
C GLY A 23 -12.42 -5.23 -5.07
N VAL A 24 -12.56 -3.97 -4.64
CA VAL A 24 -13.73 -3.47 -3.90
C VAL A 24 -15.00 -3.55 -4.75
N ARG A 25 -14.92 -3.18 -6.04
CA ARG A 25 -16.07 -3.25 -6.97
C ARG A 25 -16.54 -4.68 -7.22
N LEU A 26 -15.63 -5.64 -7.27
CA LEU A 26 -15.95 -7.06 -7.45
C LEU A 26 -16.53 -7.71 -6.19
N CYS A 27 -16.32 -7.11 -5.02
CA CYS A 27 -16.84 -7.63 -3.78
C CYS A 27 -18.34 -7.26 -3.58
N LYS A 28 -19.08 -8.16 -2.94
CA LYS A 28 -20.50 -7.95 -2.62
C LYS A 28 -20.73 -7.20 -1.30
N ALA A 29 -19.67 -6.96 -0.52
CA ALA A 29 -19.74 -6.24 0.75
C ALA A 29 -20.21 -4.79 0.56
N GLN A 30 -20.79 -4.21 1.61
CA GLN A 30 -21.14 -2.79 1.65
C GLN A 30 -19.88 -1.95 1.52
N ARG A 31 -19.94 -0.89 0.70
CA ARG A 31 -18.78 -0.07 0.34
C ARG A 31 -18.89 1.29 0.97
N TYR A 32 -17.88 1.66 1.71
CA TYR A 32 -17.69 2.98 2.29
C TYR A 32 -16.37 3.55 1.73
N ARG A 33 -16.37 4.83 1.42
CA ARG A 33 -15.21 5.53 0.90
C ARG A 33 -14.95 6.75 1.76
N TYR A 34 -13.73 6.88 2.25
CA TYR A 34 -13.30 8.04 3.02
C TYR A 34 -12.29 8.87 2.23
N ALA A 35 -12.24 10.18 2.50
CA ALA A 35 -11.29 11.10 1.87
C ALA A 35 -9.85 10.69 2.21
N ASN A 36 -8.92 10.90 1.25
CA ASN A 36 -7.54 10.44 1.38
C ASN A 36 -6.89 10.87 2.69
N ALA A 37 -6.44 9.89 3.46
CA ALA A 37 -5.77 10.05 4.74
C ALA A 37 -6.54 10.88 5.79
N ASP A 38 -7.86 11.06 5.61
CA ASP A 38 -8.74 11.78 6.53
C ASP A 38 -9.28 10.83 7.61
N MET A 39 -8.76 10.97 8.82
CA MET A 39 -9.13 10.09 9.94
C MET A 39 -10.50 10.40 10.51
N GLU A 40 -11.01 11.62 10.39
CA GLU A 40 -12.36 11.98 10.83
C GLU A 40 -13.40 11.34 9.89
N ASP A 41 -13.14 11.39 8.58
CA ASP A 41 -14.00 10.76 7.58
C ASP A 41 -13.92 9.22 7.65
N LEU A 42 -12.73 8.66 7.93
CA LEU A 42 -12.57 7.23 8.22
C LEU A 42 -13.41 6.82 9.45
N GLU A 43 -13.34 7.59 10.53
CA GLU A 43 -14.13 7.30 11.72
C GLU A 43 -15.65 7.39 11.45
N ARG A 44 -16.10 8.37 10.67
CA ARG A 44 -17.49 8.45 10.21
C ARG A 44 -17.91 7.16 9.48
N CYS A 45 -17.13 6.71 8.49
CA CYS A 45 -17.41 5.48 7.76
C CYS A 45 -17.47 4.26 8.68
N LEU A 46 -16.56 4.16 9.65
CA LEU A 46 -16.54 3.06 10.61
C LEU A 46 -17.78 3.07 11.52
N LYS A 47 -18.26 4.24 11.95
CA LYS A 47 -19.50 4.39 12.71
C LYS A 47 -20.72 3.94 11.90
N GLU A 48 -20.81 4.34 10.64
CA GLU A 48 -21.89 3.94 9.72
C GLU A 48 -21.88 2.43 9.45
N ALA A 49 -20.69 1.81 9.42
CA ALA A 49 -20.50 0.39 9.13
C ALA A 49 -20.70 -0.54 10.35
N GLN A 50 -21.20 -0.06 11.50
CA GLN A 50 -21.32 -0.89 12.71
C GLN A 50 -22.39 -1.98 12.62
N ALA A 51 -23.37 -1.84 11.74
CA ALA A 51 -24.38 -2.87 11.53
C ALA A 51 -23.91 -4.09 10.75
N GLN A 52 -22.76 -3.99 10.03
CA GLN A 52 -22.19 -5.09 9.26
C GLN A 52 -21.42 -6.05 10.17
N ARG A 53 -21.42 -7.34 9.77
CA ARG A 53 -20.80 -8.44 10.55
C ARG A 53 -19.29 -8.22 10.74
N PHE A 54 -18.55 -8.01 9.62
CA PHE A 54 -17.13 -7.69 9.60
C PHE A 54 -16.90 -6.38 8.86
N ARG A 55 -15.85 -5.68 9.24
CA ARG A 55 -15.35 -4.45 8.60
C ARG A 55 -13.91 -4.64 8.26
N ILE A 56 -13.49 -4.18 7.07
CA ILE A 56 -12.09 -4.12 6.67
C ILE A 56 -11.77 -2.72 6.14
N ILE A 57 -10.71 -2.12 6.64
CA ILE A 57 -10.13 -0.89 6.11
C ILE A 57 -9.09 -1.29 5.07
N CYS A 58 -9.17 -0.71 3.88
CA CYS A 58 -8.22 -0.94 2.79
C CYS A 58 -7.54 0.37 2.41
N THR A 59 -6.21 0.39 2.42
CA THR A 59 -5.41 1.56 2.06
C THR A 59 -4.13 1.16 1.34
N ASP A 60 -3.64 2.01 0.42
CA ASP A 60 -2.22 2.01 0.05
C ASP A 60 -1.39 2.45 1.25
N GLY A 61 -0.20 1.91 1.44
CA GLY A 61 0.77 2.40 2.42
C GLY A 61 1.41 3.72 1.95
N VAL A 62 1.74 3.77 0.66
CA VAL A 62 2.19 4.99 -0.05
C VAL A 62 1.36 5.16 -1.31
N PHE A 63 0.74 6.32 -1.46
CA PHE A 63 -0.09 6.66 -2.62
C PHE A 63 0.81 7.06 -3.81
N SER A 64 0.73 6.32 -4.91
CA SER A 64 1.67 6.38 -6.03
C SER A 64 1.76 7.74 -6.73
N MET A 65 0.66 8.48 -6.79
CA MET A 65 0.61 9.75 -7.55
C MET A 65 1.21 10.92 -6.78
N ASP A 66 1.02 10.94 -5.46
CA ASP A 66 1.39 12.05 -4.60
C ASP A 66 2.59 11.73 -3.70
N GLY A 67 2.87 10.46 -3.47
CA GLY A 67 3.91 10.01 -2.56
C GLY A 67 3.56 10.15 -1.07
N ASN A 68 2.37 10.63 -0.72
CA ASN A 68 1.96 10.70 0.68
C ASN A 68 1.82 9.32 1.30
N VAL A 69 2.12 9.25 2.58
CA VAL A 69 2.11 8.01 3.37
C VAL A 69 0.81 7.96 4.17
N ALA A 70 0.13 6.82 4.15
CA ALA A 70 -1.06 6.61 4.97
C ALA A 70 -0.70 6.69 6.47
N PRO A 71 -1.47 7.39 7.30
CA PRO A 71 -1.23 7.50 8.75
C PRO A 71 -1.64 6.20 9.46
N LEU A 72 -0.81 5.15 9.27
CA LEU A 72 -1.14 3.77 9.62
C LEU A 72 -1.33 3.55 11.13
N ASP A 73 -0.62 4.30 11.97
CA ASP A 73 -0.81 4.31 13.41
C ASP A 73 -2.25 4.69 13.80
N LYS A 74 -2.75 5.78 13.24
CA LYS A 74 -4.12 6.28 13.49
C LYS A 74 -5.18 5.37 12.86
N ILE A 75 -4.89 4.81 11.69
CA ILE A 75 -5.77 3.82 11.04
C ILE A 75 -5.91 2.59 11.94
N CYS A 76 -4.81 2.09 12.50
CA CYS A 76 -4.84 0.96 13.42
C CYS A 76 -5.59 1.29 14.72
N ASP A 77 -5.42 2.50 15.27
CA ASP A 77 -6.16 2.94 16.47
C ASP A 77 -7.67 2.93 16.22
N LEU A 78 -8.11 3.44 15.07
CA LEU A 78 -9.52 3.41 14.69
C LEU A 78 -10.00 1.99 14.40
N ALA A 79 -9.19 1.16 13.76
CA ALA A 79 -9.52 -0.24 13.51
C ALA A 79 -9.77 -1.02 14.80
N GLU A 80 -8.90 -0.87 15.80
CA GLU A 80 -9.06 -1.47 17.11
C GLU A 80 -10.32 -0.96 17.83
N LYS A 81 -10.53 0.37 17.81
CA LYS A 81 -11.70 1.01 18.42
C LYS A 81 -13.03 0.50 17.87
N TYR A 82 -13.09 0.23 16.54
CA TYR A 82 -14.32 -0.15 15.85
C TYR A 82 -14.35 -1.62 15.43
N ASN A 83 -13.43 -2.44 15.94
CA ASN A 83 -13.31 -3.86 15.62
C ASN A 83 -13.32 -4.13 14.11
N ALA A 84 -12.40 -3.48 13.40
CA ALA A 84 -12.17 -3.63 11.98
C ALA A 84 -10.83 -4.30 11.70
N LEU A 85 -10.73 -5.05 10.61
CA LEU A 85 -9.47 -5.55 10.06
C LEU A 85 -8.78 -4.44 9.27
N VAL A 86 -7.45 -4.52 9.15
CA VAL A 86 -6.64 -3.60 8.36
C VAL A 86 -5.92 -4.35 7.24
N MET A 87 -6.09 -3.87 6.01
CA MET A 87 -5.34 -4.30 4.83
C MET A 87 -4.54 -3.12 4.30
N VAL A 88 -3.24 -3.33 4.11
CA VAL A 88 -2.32 -2.33 3.56
C VAL A 88 -1.65 -2.87 2.30
N ASP A 89 -1.65 -2.08 1.23
CA ASP A 89 -0.85 -2.34 0.05
C ASP A 89 0.52 -1.67 0.18
N GLU A 90 1.56 -2.47 0.28
CA GLU A 90 2.95 -2.03 0.43
C GLU A 90 3.70 -1.92 -0.91
N SER A 91 2.98 -1.92 -2.03
CA SER A 91 3.60 -1.94 -3.37
C SER A 91 4.52 -0.77 -3.68
N HIS A 92 4.36 0.36 -3.00
CA HIS A 92 5.23 1.55 -3.11
C HIS A 92 6.05 1.84 -1.85
N SER A 93 5.89 1.06 -0.79
CA SER A 93 6.53 1.28 0.50
C SER A 93 7.53 0.19 0.89
N ALA A 94 7.22 -1.07 0.60
CA ALA A 94 8.13 -2.18 0.89
C ALA A 94 9.42 -2.07 0.05
N GLY A 95 10.57 -2.17 0.71
CA GLY A 95 11.90 -1.92 0.14
C GLY A 95 12.30 -0.44 0.15
N VAL A 96 11.42 0.48 0.58
CA VAL A 96 11.60 1.94 0.40
C VAL A 96 11.36 2.74 1.68
N VAL A 97 10.27 2.49 2.39
CA VAL A 97 9.84 3.27 3.56
C VAL A 97 10.26 2.56 4.85
N GLY A 98 10.57 3.35 5.88
CA GLY A 98 11.08 2.85 7.15
C GLY A 98 12.60 2.94 7.24
N ALA A 99 13.14 2.75 8.43
CA ALA A 99 14.59 2.87 8.68
C ALA A 99 15.42 1.79 7.98
N THR A 100 14.81 0.65 7.68
CA THR A 100 15.44 -0.49 6.99
C THR A 100 14.67 -0.94 5.76
N GLY A 101 13.70 -0.11 5.28
CA GLY A 101 12.90 -0.42 4.10
C GLY A 101 11.82 -1.47 4.30
N HIS A 102 11.42 -1.75 5.54
CA HIS A 102 10.38 -2.74 5.83
C HIS A 102 8.93 -2.19 5.71
N GLY A 103 8.77 -1.03 5.06
CA GLY A 103 7.48 -0.48 4.72
C GLY A 103 6.84 0.41 5.80
N VAL A 104 5.55 0.70 5.60
CA VAL A 104 4.82 1.67 6.43
C VAL A 104 4.62 1.17 7.86
N SER A 105 4.53 -0.14 8.05
CA SER A 105 4.44 -0.72 9.40
C SER A 105 5.69 -0.53 10.23
N GLU A 106 6.89 -0.55 9.62
CA GLU A 106 8.13 -0.17 10.30
C GLU A 106 8.10 1.31 10.67
N PHE A 107 7.76 2.16 9.69
CA PHE A 107 7.76 3.61 9.84
C PHE A 107 6.89 4.09 11.02
N PHE A 108 5.68 3.54 11.15
CA PHE A 108 4.74 3.87 12.23
C PHE A 108 4.80 2.91 13.43
N LYS A 109 5.68 1.92 13.43
CA LYS A 109 5.81 0.91 14.52
C LYS A 109 4.50 0.15 14.78
N THR A 110 3.79 -0.20 13.72
CA THR A 110 2.47 -0.87 13.77
C THR A 110 2.54 -2.37 13.51
N TYR A 111 3.69 -2.98 13.69
CA TYR A 111 3.85 -4.42 13.57
C TYR A 111 2.85 -5.20 14.43
N GLY A 112 2.21 -6.21 13.83
CA GLY A 112 1.21 -7.05 14.50
C GLY A 112 -0.19 -6.42 14.56
N ARG A 113 -0.39 -5.18 14.11
CA ARG A 113 -1.68 -4.49 14.09
C ARG A 113 -2.38 -4.53 12.72
N VAL A 114 -1.65 -4.90 11.67
CA VAL A 114 -2.18 -5.06 10.30
C VAL A 114 -2.48 -6.54 10.06
N ASP A 115 -3.64 -6.83 9.51
CA ASP A 115 -4.11 -8.20 9.29
C ASP A 115 -3.70 -8.77 7.94
N ILE A 116 -3.60 -7.91 6.92
CA ILE A 116 -3.28 -8.30 5.54
C ILE A 116 -2.33 -7.27 4.94
N TYR A 117 -1.23 -7.77 4.38
CA TYR A 117 -0.35 -7.00 3.50
C TYR A 117 -0.43 -7.52 2.09
N THR A 118 -0.47 -6.62 1.12
CA THR A 118 -0.24 -6.93 -0.30
C THR A 118 0.98 -6.19 -0.79
N GLY A 119 1.65 -6.73 -1.79
CA GLY A 119 2.81 -6.10 -2.39
C GLY A 119 3.10 -6.66 -3.76
N THR A 120 3.87 -5.91 -4.55
CA THR A 120 4.28 -6.31 -5.88
C THR A 120 5.75 -6.70 -5.93
N LEU A 121 6.08 -7.66 -6.80
CA LEU A 121 7.46 -7.98 -7.16
C LEU A 121 7.95 -7.19 -8.38
N GLY A 122 7.09 -6.33 -8.94
CA GLY A 122 7.37 -5.56 -10.15
C GLY A 122 7.90 -4.14 -9.91
N LYS A 123 8.32 -3.81 -8.69
CA LYS A 123 8.87 -2.49 -8.31
C LYS A 123 10.20 -2.66 -7.57
N ALA A 124 10.30 -2.23 -6.31
CA ALA A 124 11.55 -2.31 -5.52
C ALA A 124 12.11 -3.72 -5.37
N PHE A 125 11.27 -4.74 -5.36
CA PHE A 125 11.67 -6.15 -5.18
C PHE A 125 12.05 -6.90 -6.46
N GLY A 126 12.53 -6.25 -7.49
CA GLY A 126 13.18 -6.94 -8.59
C GLY A 126 12.61 -6.74 -9.98
N GLY A 127 11.50 -6.05 -10.10
CA GLY A 127 11.08 -5.41 -11.34
C GLY A 127 10.54 -6.29 -12.46
N ALA A 128 10.31 -7.59 -12.25
CA ALA A 128 9.78 -8.43 -13.32
C ALA A 128 8.23 -8.43 -13.33
N MET A 129 7.63 -9.26 -12.51
CA MET A 129 6.17 -9.40 -12.41
C MET A 129 5.77 -10.17 -11.17
N GLY A 130 4.46 -10.21 -10.91
CA GLY A 130 3.91 -10.93 -9.78
C GLY A 130 3.79 -10.08 -8.53
N GLY A 131 3.33 -10.70 -7.48
CA GLY A 131 3.11 -10.07 -6.19
C GLY A 131 2.83 -11.11 -5.12
N PHE A 132 2.59 -10.64 -3.92
CA PHE A 132 2.33 -11.50 -2.78
C PHE A 132 1.22 -10.92 -1.90
N THR A 133 0.59 -11.81 -1.15
CA THR A 133 -0.28 -11.45 -0.04
C THR A 133 0.20 -12.20 1.18
N THR A 134 0.40 -11.49 2.29
CA THR A 134 0.78 -12.07 3.57
C THR A 134 -0.09 -11.51 4.68
N GLY A 135 -0.14 -12.19 5.83
CA GLY A 135 -0.96 -11.80 6.96
C GLY A 135 -1.24 -12.96 7.91
N ARG A 136 -2.32 -12.86 8.67
CA ARG A 136 -2.73 -13.91 9.58
C ARG A 136 -2.94 -15.23 8.87
N LYS A 137 -2.45 -16.32 9.46
CA LYS A 137 -2.48 -17.67 8.88
C LYS A 137 -3.90 -18.06 8.43
N GLU A 138 -4.90 -17.80 9.26
CA GLU A 138 -6.30 -18.16 8.98
C GLU A 138 -6.83 -17.44 7.74
N ILE A 139 -6.46 -16.19 7.53
CA ILE A 139 -6.83 -15.41 6.35
C ILE A 139 -6.14 -16.00 5.11
N ILE A 140 -4.85 -16.27 5.18
CA ILE A 140 -4.08 -16.83 4.06
C ILE A 140 -4.60 -18.23 3.69
N ASP A 141 -4.94 -19.07 4.67
CA ASP A 141 -5.52 -20.38 4.42
C ASP A 141 -6.87 -20.27 3.68
N ILE A 142 -7.73 -19.32 4.06
CA ILE A 142 -8.99 -19.05 3.35
C ILE A 142 -8.72 -18.54 1.93
N LEU A 143 -7.77 -17.63 1.74
CA LEU A 143 -7.42 -17.10 0.41
C LEU A 143 -6.95 -18.23 -0.52
N ARG A 144 -6.12 -19.15 -0.04
CA ARG A 144 -5.64 -20.31 -0.82
C ARG A 144 -6.77 -21.22 -1.25
N GLN A 145 -7.85 -21.32 -0.48
CA GLN A 145 -9.00 -22.18 -0.80
C GLN A 145 -10.09 -21.49 -1.61
N ARG A 146 -10.18 -20.16 -1.59
CA ARG A 146 -11.32 -19.43 -2.13
C ARG A 146 -10.98 -18.33 -3.13
N SER A 147 -9.71 -17.89 -3.20
CA SER A 147 -9.31 -16.85 -4.15
C SER A 147 -9.27 -17.41 -5.56
N ARG A 148 -10.20 -16.98 -6.40
CA ARG A 148 -10.31 -17.44 -7.80
C ARG A 148 -9.02 -17.18 -8.60
N PRO A 149 -8.36 -16.02 -8.53
CA PRO A 149 -7.08 -15.83 -9.21
C PRO A 149 -6.01 -16.83 -8.77
N TYR A 150 -5.93 -17.13 -7.48
CA TYR A 150 -4.97 -18.13 -6.97
C TYR A 150 -5.26 -19.54 -7.47
N LEU A 151 -6.54 -19.92 -7.49
CA LEU A 151 -6.95 -21.28 -7.87
C LEU A 151 -6.90 -21.55 -9.37
N PHE A 152 -7.18 -20.54 -10.19
CA PHE A 152 -7.45 -20.71 -11.63
C PHE A 152 -6.48 -19.97 -12.55
N SER A 153 -5.56 -19.15 -12.01
CA SER A 153 -4.50 -18.54 -12.79
C SER A 153 -3.19 -19.31 -12.64
N ASN A 154 -2.27 -19.09 -13.57
CA ASN A 154 -0.94 -19.68 -13.48
C ASN A 154 -0.14 -19.05 -12.34
N SER A 155 0.72 -19.86 -11.71
CA SER A 155 1.64 -19.40 -10.67
C SER A 155 2.69 -18.44 -11.22
N VAL A 156 3.28 -17.62 -10.34
CA VAL A 156 4.48 -16.83 -10.67
C VAL A 156 5.60 -17.78 -11.10
N ALA A 157 6.33 -17.42 -12.16
CA ALA A 157 7.39 -18.25 -12.69
C ALA A 157 8.49 -18.52 -11.63
N PRO A 158 9.03 -19.77 -11.54
CA PRO A 158 10.02 -20.11 -10.51
C PRO A 158 11.25 -19.23 -10.49
N ALA A 159 11.71 -18.75 -11.65
CA ALA A 159 12.85 -17.82 -11.74
C ALA A 159 12.56 -16.48 -11.04
N ILE A 160 11.34 -15.95 -11.14
CA ILE A 160 10.91 -14.73 -10.47
C ILE A 160 10.82 -14.95 -8.96
N VAL A 161 10.27 -16.09 -8.54
CA VAL A 161 10.22 -16.46 -7.11
C VAL A 161 11.62 -16.58 -6.53
N GLY A 162 12.55 -17.22 -7.25
CA GLY A 162 13.96 -17.31 -6.84
C GLY A 162 14.62 -15.94 -6.68
N ALA A 163 14.43 -15.05 -7.65
CA ALA A 163 14.95 -13.68 -7.57
C ALA A 163 14.33 -12.90 -6.39
N ALA A 164 13.02 -13.04 -6.16
CA ALA A 164 12.35 -12.40 -5.04
C ALA A 164 12.89 -12.89 -3.67
N ILE A 165 13.09 -14.21 -3.51
CA ILE A 165 13.68 -14.78 -2.29
C ILE A 165 15.06 -14.19 -2.03
N GLU A 166 15.89 -14.08 -3.05
CA GLU A 166 17.22 -13.49 -2.91
C GLU A 166 17.17 -12.00 -2.57
N THR A 167 16.25 -11.25 -3.19
CA THR A 167 16.02 -9.85 -2.87
C THR A 167 15.63 -9.65 -1.40
N PHE A 168 14.72 -10.48 -0.87
CA PHE A 168 14.35 -10.42 0.54
C PHE A 168 15.52 -10.73 1.48
N LYS A 169 16.39 -11.67 1.13
CA LYS A 169 17.62 -11.94 1.91
C LYS A 169 18.55 -10.72 1.91
N MET A 170 18.82 -10.15 0.72
CA MET A 170 19.70 -8.98 0.59
C MET A 170 19.19 -7.82 1.46
N LEU A 171 17.88 -7.55 1.46
CA LEU A 171 17.27 -6.52 2.31
C LEU A 171 17.38 -6.83 3.81
N GLY A 172 17.38 -8.11 4.19
CA GLY A 172 17.57 -8.53 5.58
C GLY A 172 19.03 -8.49 6.05
N GLU A 173 20.00 -8.46 5.13
CA GLU A 173 21.43 -8.52 5.42
C GLU A 173 22.13 -7.16 5.41
N SER A 174 21.63 -6.19 4.65
CA SER A 174 22.27 -4.88 4.48
C SER A 174 21.28 -3.77 4.14
N ASN A 175 21.50 -2.59 4.72
CA ASN A 175 20.77 -1.37 4.41
C ASN A 175 21.43 -0.52 3.30
N GLU A 176 22.57 -0.93 2.75
CA GLU A 176 23.38 -0.09 1.84
C GLU A 176 22.58 0.43 0.64
N ILE A 177 21.75 -0.41 0.02
CA ILE A 177 20.93 -0.02 -1.13
C ILE A 177 19.84 0.96 -0.70
N HIS A 178 19.21 0.72 0.45
CA HIS A 178 18.18 1.59 1.01
C HIS A 178 18.77 2.97 1.39
N ASP A 179 19.89 3.00 2.10
CA ASP A 179 20.55 4.24 2.50
C ASP A 179 20.94 5.09 1.29
N ARG A 180 21.48 4.46 0.24
CA ARG A 180 21.77 5.14 -1.03
C ARG A 180 20.50 5.67 -1.73
N LEU A 181 19.38 4.99 -1.63
CA LEU A 181 18.10 5.51 -2.12
C LEU A 181 17.71 6.77 -1.36
N VAL A 182 17.80 6.76 -0.04
CA VAL A 182 17.48 7.93 0.81
C VAL A 182 18.36 9.13 0.43
N GLU A 183 19.69 8.94 0.33
CA GLU A 183 20.63 9.98 -0.10
C GLU A 183 20.27 10.54 -1.49
N ASN A 184 19.94 9.67 -2.45
CA ASN A 184 19.55 10.09 -3.79
C ASN A 184 18.25 10.90 -3.81
N VAL A 185 17.27 10.51 -3.00
CA VAL A 185 15.99 11.21 -2.87
C VAL A 185 16.20 12.60 -2.28
N GLU A 186 16.96 12.73 -1.22
CA GLU A 186 17.29 14.01 -0.59
C GLU A 186 18.04 14.91 -1.58
N TYR A 187 19.08 14.38 -2.22
CA TYR A 187 19.83 15.11 -3.24
C TYR A 187 18.95 15.61 -4.39
N PHE A 188 18.07 14.76 -4.91
CA PHE A 188 17.16 15.13 -6.00
C PHE A 188 16.20 16.25 -5.58
N ARG A 189 15.57 16.10 -4.40
CA ARG A 189 14.64 17.11 -3.86
C ARG A 189 15.33 18.46 -3.69
N ASP A 190 16.49 18.47 -3.05
CA ASP A 190 17.25 19.71 -2.80
C ASP A 190 17.63 20.41 -4.10
N LYS A 191 18.10 19.66 -5.10
CA LYS A 191 18.48 20.22 -6.40
C LYS A 191 17.28 20.77 -7.17
N MET A 192 16.17 20.06 -7.16
CA MET A 192 14.95 20.51 -7.82
C MET A 192 14.35 21.75 -7.16
N MET A 193 14.29 21.78 -5.83
CA MET A 193 13.83 22.97 -5.09
C MET A 193 14.75 24.16 -5.31
N ALA A 194 16.07 23.97 -5.29
CA ALA A 194 17.06 25.01 -5.58
C ALA A 194 16.95 25.54 -7.02
N ALA A 195 16.48 24.71 -7.96
CA ALA A 195 16.21 25.10 -9.34
C ALA A 195 14.83 25.79 -9.52
N GLY A 196 14.07 25.98 -8.44
CA GLY A 196 12.79 26.70 -8.44
C GLY A 196 11.57 25.83 -8.74
N PHE A 197 11.71 24.50 -8.73
CA PHE A 197 10.57 23.60 -8.87
C PHE A 197 9.85 23.41 -7.53
N ASP A 198 8.52 23.33 -7.60
CA ASP A 198 7.70 22.96 -6.47
C ASP A 198 7.65 21.42 -6.35
N ILE A 199 8.17 20.90 -5.23
CA ILE A 199 8.18 19.47 -4.91
C ILE A 199 7.22 19.23 -3.75
N LYS A 200 6.25 18.37 -3.95
CA LYS A 200 5.29 18.01 -2.92
C LYS A 200 6.02 17.33 -1.74
N PRO A 201 5.87 17.82 -0.51
CA PRO A 201 6.53 17.21 0.65
C PRO A 201 5.94 15.82 0.93
N THR A 202 6.83 14.85 1.13
CA THR A 202 6.44 13.46 1.44
C THR A 202 7.56 12.73 2.19
N GLN A 203 7.23 11.70 2.96
CA GLN A 203 8.18 10.81 3.63
C GLN A 203 8.56 9.59 2.77
N SER A 204 8.00 9.45 1.58
CA SER A 204 8.35 8.37 0.63
C SER A 204 9.46 8.78 -0.32
N ALA A 205 9.97 7.85 -1.12
CA ALA A 205 10.94 8.14 -2.17
C ALA A 205 10.31 8.79 -3.43
N ILE A 206 9.01 8.94 -3.48
CA ILE A 206 8.32 9.59 -4.59
C ILE A 206 8.53 11.10 -4.51
N CYS A 207 8.98 11.70 -5.60
CA CYS A 207 9.21 13.13 -5.74
C CYS A 207 8.25 13.70 -6.78
N ALA A 208 7.08 14.14 -6.34
CA ALA A 208 6.08 14.75 -7.22
C ALA A 208 6.46 16.20 -7.55
N VAL A 209 6.92 16.43 -8.79
CA VAL A 209 7.24 17.78 -9.30
C VAL A 209 5.95 18.40 -9.81
N MET A 210 5.52 19.50 -9.21
CA MET A 210 4.24 20.15 -9.51
C MET A 210 4.41 21.18 -10.62
N LEU A 211 3.76 20.96 -11.75
CA LEU A 211 3.76 21.88 -12.91
C LEU A 211 2.44 22.64 -13.07
N TYR A 212 1.37 22.18 -12.39
CA TYR A 212 0.02 22.78 -12.37
C TYR A 212 -0.63 23.00 -13.75
N ASP A 213 -0.07 22.40 -14.81
CA ASP A 213 -0.55 22.48 -16.19
C ASP A 213 -0.38 21.14 -16.88
N ALA A 214 -1.47 20.53 -17.32
CA ALA A 214 -1.45 19.19 -17.91
C ALA A 214 -0.70 19.12 -19.26
N PRO A 215 -0.90 20.05 -20.22
CA PRO A 215 -0.10 20.11 -21.44
C PRO A 215 1.40 20.28 -21.18
N LEU A 216 1.74 21.14 -20.21
CA LEU A 216 3.13 21.33 -19.81
C LEU A 216 3.74 20.06 -19.21
N SER A 217 2.99 19.36 -18.35
CA SER A 217 3.43 18.10 -17.73
C SER A 217 3.72 17.03 -18.77
N GLN A 218 2.86 16.91 -19.79
CA GLN A 218 3.07 15.99 -20.91
C GLN A 218 4.32 16.35 -21.72
N LYS A 219 4.56 17.66 -21.95
CA LYS A 219 5.73 18.14 -22.68
C LYS A 219 7.04 17.88 -21.92
N TYR A 220 7.03 17.95 -20.59
CA TYR A 220 8.21 17.64 -19.76
C TYR A 220 8.47 16.14 -19.64
N ALA A 221 7.44 15.30 -19.78
CA ALA A 221 7.55 13.84 -19.72
C ALA A 221 7.98 13.19 -21.03
N ALA A 222 7.95 13.90 -22.16
CA ALA A 222 8.34 13.44 -23.50
C ALA A 222 9.83 13.62 -23.76
#